data_2314577d8cc5fc6d1d4f8152a6704634
#
_entry.id   2314577d8cc5fc6d1d4f8152a6704634
#
_cell.length_a   1.000
_cell.length_b   1.000
_cell.length_c   1.000
_cell.angle_alpha   90.00
_cell.angle_beta   90.00
_cell.angle_gamma   90.00
#
_symmetry.space_group_name_H-M   'P 1'
#
loop_
_entity.id
_entity.type
_entity.pdbx_description
1 polymer ?
#
loop_
_entity_poly.entity_id
_entity_poly.type
_entity_poly.pdbx_seq_one_letter_code
_entity_poly.pdbx_strand_id
1 'polypeptide(L)'
;RIKIHGMFVLGGEDDNKNTVWETLKFAIKQKIDTIQMSILTPFPGTKVYEDLEREGRIFTKDWSLYDGQHIVFKPKLLSARELQVNMIKAYSKFYALTRSLSLLIRFRFRNALFNLMGSSIIRKWKRINHKMSWLLE
;
A
#
# COMPACT_ATOMS: atom_id res chain seq x y z
N ARG A 1 -13.00 -12.34 -20.40
CA ARG A 1 -12.99 -12.29 -18.92
C ARG A 1 -12.94 -10.83 -18.46
N ILE A 2 -13.78 -10.47 -17.49
CA ILE A 2 -13.79 -9.18 -16.81
C ILE A 2 -12.46 -9.02 -16.06
N LYS A 3 -11.88 -7.81 -16.11
CA LYS A 3 -10.70 -7.43 -15.35
C LYS A 3 -11.10 -6.92 -13.97
N ILE A 4 -10.38 -7.35 -12.96
CA ILE A 4 -10.64 -6.96 -11.58
C ILE A 4 -9.48 -6.10 -11.10
N HIS A 5 -9.81 -4.89 -10.65
CA HIS A 5 -8.90 -4.02 -9.92
C HIS A 5 -9.30 -4.03 -8.45
N GLY A 6 -8.43 -4.52 -7.56
CA GLY A 6 -8.66 -4.55 -6.13
C GLY A 6 -8.12 -3.29 -5.46
N MET A 7 -8.96 -2.59 -4.72
CA MET A 7 -8.56 -1.44 -3.90
C MET A 7 -8.65 -1.83 -2.43
N PHE A 8 -7.56 -1.61 -1.68
CA PHE A 8 -7.46 -1.96 -0.27
C PHE A 8 -6.96 -0.77 0.52
N VAL A 9 -7.59 -0.49 1.65
CA VAL A 9 -7.13 0.52 2.62
C VAL A 9 -6.55 -0.21 3.82
N LEU A 10 -5.38 0.20 4.26
CA LEU A 10 -4.62 -0.39 5.36
C LEU A 10 -4.38 0.65 6.45
N GLY A 11 -4.23 0.22 7.68
CA GLY A 11 -4.02 1.09 8.84
C GLY A 11 -5.30 1.35 9.63
N GLY A 12 -6.32 0.51 9.49
CA GLY A 12 -7.47 0.50 10.38
C GLY A 12 -7.09 0.14 11.81
N GLU A 13 -8.02 0.34 12.75
CA GLU A 13 -7.79 0.12 14.19
C GLU A 13 -7.45 -1.33 14.55
N ASP A 14 -7.99 -2.30 13.79
CA ASP A 14 -7.77 -3.73 14.00
C ASP A 14 -6.63 -4.30 13.14
N ASP A 15 -6.01 -3.47 12.30
CA ASP A 15 -4.92 -3.92 11.44
C ASP A 15 -3.66 -4.22 12.27
N ASN A 16 -3.11 -5.40 12.04
CA ASN A 16 -1.92 -5.89 12.71
C ASN A 16 -0.80 -6.21 11.71
N LYS A 17 0.32 -6.74 12.20
CA LYS A 17 1.52 -7.06 11.39
C LYS A 17 1.22 -7.99 10.20
N ASN A 18 0.17 -8.81 10.27
CA ASN A 18 -0.17 -9.81 9.26
C ASN A 18 -1.13 -9.26 8.20
N THR A 19 -1.94 -8.23 8.52
CA THR A 19 -3.04 -7.73 7.66
C THR A 19 -2.57 -7.43 6.24
N VAL A 20 -1.42 -6.77 6.08
CA VAL A 20 -0.87 -6.45 4.74
C VAL A 20 -0.59 -7.71 3.93
N TRP A 21 -0.03 -8.73 4.58
CA TRP A 21 0.35 -9.99 3.92
C TRP A 21 -0.86 -10.88 3.62
N GLU A 22 -1.86 -10.86 4.47
CA GLU A 22 -3.14 -11.55 4.27
C GLU A 22 -3.90 -10.92 3.11
N THR A 23 -3.94 -9.58 3.03
CA THR A 23 -4.49 -8.84 1.90
C THR A 23 -3.79 -9.20 0.60
N LEU A 24 -2.45 -9.27 0.59
CA LEU A 24 -1.69 -9.69 -0.58
C LEU A 24 -2.02 -11.13 -0.97
N LYS A 25 -2.04 -12.06 -0.01
CA LYS A 25 -2.40 -13.47 -0.25
C LYS A 25 -3.80 -13.59 -0.84
N PHE A 26 -4.77 -12.85 -0.28
CA PHE A 26 -6.13 -12.78 -0.78
C PHE A 26 -6.15 -12.31 -2.24
N ALA A 27 -5.51 -11.19 -2.56
CA ALA A 27 -5.48 -10.64 -3.91
C ALA A 27 -4.89 -11.64 -4.93
N ILE A 28 -3.84 -12.37 -4.55
CA ILE A 28 -3.23 -13.40 -5.40
C ILE A 28 -4.16 -14.61 -5.55
N LYS A 29 -4.72 -15.10 -4.45
CA LYS A 29 -5.64 -16.27 -4.44
C LYS A 29 -6.88 -16.01 -5.28
N GLN A 30 -7.48 -14.82 -5.17
CA GLN A 30 -8.65 -14.42 -5.94
C GLN A 30 -8.32 -14.04 -7.39
N LYS A 31 -7.05 -14.16 -7.80
CA LYS A 31 -6.58 -13.87 -9.17
C LYS A 31 -6.94 -12.45 -9.62
N ILE A 32 -6.88 -11.49 -8.70
CA ILE A 32 -7.05 -10.07 -8.98
C ILE A 32 -5.97 -9.64 -9.98
N ASP A 33 -6.39 -8.91 -11.02
CA ASP A 33 -5.49 -8.57 -12.14
C ASP A 33 -4.52 -7.44 -11.76
N THR A 34 -5.03 -6.42 -11.07
CA THR A 34 -4.24 -5.29 -10.55
C THR A 34 -4.70 -4.91 -9.15
N ILE A 35 -3.81 -4.36 -8.34
CA ILE A 35 -4.16 -3.88 -7.00
C ILE A 35 -3.73 -2.43 -6.79
N GLN A 36 -4.47 -1.75 -5.94
CA GLN A 36 -4.08 -0.53 -5.27
C GLN A 36 -4.20 -0.76 -3.76
N MET A 37 -3.14 -0.49 -3.03
CA MET A 37 -3.13 -0.44 -1.56
C MET A 37 -2.90 1.00 -1.14
N SER A 38 -3.75 1.52 -0.28
CA SER A 38 -3.64 2.86 0.27
C SER A 38 -3.53 2.77 1.78
N ILE A 39 -2.82 3.71 2.39
CA ILE A 39 -2.82 3.89 3.83
C ILE A 39 -4.01 4.77 4.19
N LEU A 40 -4.71 4.43 5.26
CA LEU A 40 -5.77 5.27 5.82
C LEU A 40 -5.21 6.69 6.03
N THR A 41 -5.86 7.64 5.40
CA THR A 41 -5.45 9.05 5.50
C THR A 41 -6.52 9.81 6.25
N PRO A 42 -6.22 10.30 7.46
CA PRO A 42 -7.19 11.06 8.26
C PRO A 42 -7.31 12.48 7.71
N PHE A 43 -8.41 12.78 7.02
CA PHE A 43 -8.67 14.13 6.51
C PHE A 43 -9.39 14.99 7.57
N PRO A 44 -9.03 16.27 7.72
CA PRO A 44 -9.74 17.20 8.59
C PRO A 44 -11.25 17.22 8.35
N GLY A 45 -12.03 17.29 9.44
CA GLY A 45 -13.50 17.23 9.38
C GLY A 45 -14.07 15.81 9.29
N THR A 46 -13.22 14.77 9.32
CA THR A 46 -13.67 13.39 9.47
C THR A 46 -13.54 12.91 10.90
N LYS A 47 -14.44 12.03 11.32
CA LYS A 47 -14.37 11.41 12.67
C LYS A 47 -13.03 10.72 12.92
N VAL A 48 -12.44 10.08 11.90
CA VAL A 48 -11.12 9.43 12.00
C VAL A 48 -10.04 10.45 12.34
N TYR A 49 -10.06 11.62 11.70
CA TYR A 49 -9.10 12.68 12.01
C TYR A 49 -9.26 13.17 13.45
N GLU A 50 -10.50 13.46 13.86
CA GLU A 50 -10.80 13.97 15.22
C GLU A 50 -10.38 12.97 16.30
N ASP A 51 -10.66 11.68 16.09
CA ASP A 51 -10.29 10.63 17.03
C ASP A 51 -8.76 10.50 17.13
N LEU A 52 -8.05 10.41 16.01
CA LEU A 52 -6.59 10.30 15.98
C LEU A 52 -5.88 11.56 16.52
N GLU A 53 -6.42 12.73 16.26
CA GLU A 53 -5.88 14.00 16.80
C GLU A 53 -6.08 14.07 18.32
N ARG A 54 -7.27 13.75 18.83
CA ARG A 54 -7.56 13.67 20.26
C ARG A 54 -6.66 12.68 20.99
N GLU A 55 -6.32 11.56 20.35
CA GLU A 55 -5.43 10.54 20.90
C GLU A 55 -3.93 10.89 20.73
N GLY A 56 -3.60 12.01 20.10
CA GLY A 56 -2.21 12.42 19.86
C GLY A 56 -1.45 11.49 18.91
N ARG A 57 -2.17 10.79 18.04
CA ARG A 57 -1.60 9.80 17.11
C ARG A 57 -1.21 10.38 15.75
N ILE A 58 -1.64 11.58 15.38
CA ILE A 58 -1.18 12.28 14.17
C ILE A 58 0.20 12.86 14.46
N PHE A 59 1.23 12.41 13.76
CA PHE A 59 2.61 12.86 14.01
C PHE A 59 3.10 13.92 13.00
N THR A 60 2.36 14.16 11.93
CA THR A 60 2.67 15.22 10.96
C THR A 60 1.40 15.79 10.37
N LYS A 61 1.41 17.11 10.14
CA LYS A 61 0.36 17.87 9.42
C LYS A 61 0.90 18.42 8.09
N ASP A 62 1.94 17.81 7.55
CA ASP A 62 2.37 18.12 6.18
C ASP A 62 1.36 17.51 5.20
N TRP A 63 0.52 18.38 4.65
CA TRP A 63 -0.56 17.99 3.75
C TRP A 63 -0.08 17.35 2.46
N SER A 64 1.18 17.57 2.07
CA SER A 64 1.76 16.90 0.90
C SER A 64 1.88 15.38 1.07
N LEU A 65 1.82 14.89 2.32
CA LEU A 65 1.88 13.47 2.68
C LEU A 65 0.50 12.83 2.86
N TYR A 66 -0.59 13.61 2.74
CA TYR A 66 -1.96 13.11 2.89
C TYR A 66 -2.50 12.56 1.57
N ASP A 67 -1.73 11.71 0.92
CA ASP A 67 -1.94 11.19 -0.44
C ASP A 67 -2.39 9.73 -0.51
N GLY A 68 -2.67 9.11 0.64
CA GLY A 68 -3.01 7.70 0.74
C GLY A 68 -1.83 6.73 0.53
N GLN A 69 -0.61 7.25 0.32
CA GLN A 69 0.59 6.45 0.12
C GLN A 69 1.58 6.57 1.28
N HIS A 70 1.53 7.70 1.98
CA HIS A 70 2.37 7.98 3.14
C HIS A 70 1.58 7.84 4.42
N ILE A 71 2.24 7.27 5.44
CA ILE A 71 1.65 7.21 6.77
C ILE A 71 1.88 8.52 7.51
N VAL A 72 0.83 9.07 8.10
CA VAL A 72 0.84 10.36 8.82
C VAL A 72 0.39 10.22 10.27
N PHE A 73 0.11 9.00 10.71
CA PHE A 73 -0.38 8.72 12.06
C PHE A 73 0.24 7.42 12.61
N LYS A 74 0.12 7.22 13.92
CA LYS A 74 0.56 5.99 14.61
C LYS A 74 -0.58 4.98 14.62
N PRO A 75 -0.49 3.83 13.92
CA PRO A 75 -1.44 2.74 14.04
C PRO A 75 -1.46 2.17 15.46
N LYS A 76 -2.51 1.43 15.81
CA LYS A 76 -2.71 0.92 17.17
C LYS A 76 -1.91 -0.35 17.45
N LEU A 77 -1.87 -1.28 16.50
CA LEU A 77 -1.33 -2.64 16.70
C LEU A 77 0.01 -2.91 15.99
N LEU A 78 0.55 -1.92 15.29
CA LEU A 78 1.85 -1.99 14.61
C LEU A 78 2.47 -0.61 14.50
N SER A 79 3.78 -0.53 14.27
CA SER A 79 4.43 0.76 14.09
C SER A 79 4.11 1.37 12.71
N ALA A 80 4.17 2.72 12.62
CA ALA A 80 4.02 3.44 11.36
C ALA A 80 5.01 2.93 10.30
N ARG A 81 6.27 2.69 10.72
CA ARG A 81 7.31 2.13 9.86
C ARG A 81 6.96 0.74 9.34
N GLU A 82 6.47 -0.15 10.21
CA GLU A 82 6.08 -1.51 9.80
C GLU A 82 4.97 -1.48 8.74
N LEU A 83 3.93 -0.66 8.95
CA LEU A 83 2.85 -0.53 7.99
C LEU A 83 3.35 -0.02 6.64
N GLN A 84 4.09 1.10 6.64
CA GLN A 84 4.63 1.71 5.43
C GLN A 84 5.54 0.76 4.65
N VAL A 85 6.49 0.14 5.33
CA VAL A 85 7.47 -0.78 4.72
C VAL A 85 6.79 -2.05 4.20
N ASN A 86 5.87 -2.62 4.98
CA ASN A 86 5.17 -3.84 4.58
C ASN A 86 4.25 -3.60 3.37
N MET A 87 3.55 -2.46 3.32
CA MET A 87 2.74 -2.08 2.16
C MET A 87 3.61 -2.03 0.88
N ILE A 88 4.75 -1.34 0.93
CA ILE A 88 5.65 -1.22 -0.22
C ILE A 88 6.25 -2.57 -0.63
N LYS A 89 6.59 -3.42 0.35
CA LYS A 89 7.05 -4.79 0.09
C LYS A 89 5.96 -5.63 -0.56
N ALA A 90 4.71 -5.53 -0.08
CA ALA A 90 3.57 -6.25 -0.65
C ALA A 90 3.29 -5.81 -2.09
N TYR A 91 3.31 -4.51 -2.37
CA TYR A 91 3.25 -3.98 -3.74
C TYR A 91 4.35 -4.56 -4.62
N SER A 92 5.61 -4.50 -4.14
CA SER A 92 6.75 -5.02 -4.90
C SER A 92 6.62 -6.51 -5.20
N LYS A 93 6.05 -7.28 -4.28
CA LYS A 93 5.80 -8.73 -4.45
C LYS A 93 4.66 -8.99 -5.42
N PHE A 94 3.57 -8.21 -5.36
CA PHE A 94 2.46 -8.36 -6.30
C PHE A 94 2.87 -8.04 -7.74
N TYR A 95 3.66 -6.97 -7.94
CA TYR A 95 4.14 -6.53 -9.24
C TYR A 95 5.57 -7.01 -9.57
N ALA A 96 5.99 -8.13 -8.98
CA ALA A 96 7.31 -8.69 -9.24
C ALA A 96 7.47 -9.13 -10.71
N LEU A 97 8.69 -9.01 -11.25
CA LEU A 97 9.02 -9.42 -12.62
C LEU A 97 8.77 -10.93 -12.86
N THR A 98 8.98 -11.75 -11.82
CA THR A 98 8.67 -13.18 -11.87
C THR A 98 7.20 -13.45 -12.16
N ARG A 99 6.29 -12.61 -11.64
CA ARG A 99 4.86 -12.67 -11.98
C ARG A 99 4.61 -12.28 -13.42
N SER A 100 5.28 -11.24 -13.93
CA SER A 100 5.17 -10.85 -15.35
C SER A 100 5.59 -12.00 -16.26
N LEU A 101 6.70 -12.66 -15.95
CA LEU A 101 7.17 -13.82 -16.72
C LEU A 101 6.15 -14.97 -16.68
N SER A 102 5.63 -15.32 -15.51
CA SER A 102 4.56 -16.33 -15.37
C SER A 102 3.30 -15.97 -16.16
N LEU A 103 2.95 -14.68 -16.26
CA LEU A 103 1.81 -14.23 -17.06
C LEU A 103 2.08 -14.34 -18.56
N LEU A 104 3.31 -14.07 -19.00
CA LEU A 104 3.73 -14.25 -20.40
C LEU A 104 3.68 -15.72 -20.83
N ILE A 105 4.22 -16.63 -20.02
CA ILE A 105 4.17 -18.08 -20.27
C ILE A 105 2.72 -18.59 -20.40
N ARG A 106 1.77 -17.96 -19.69
CA ARG A 106 0.35 -18.26 -19.74
C ARG A 106 -0.40 -17.50 -20.84
N PHE A 107 0.30 -16.88 -21.78
CA PHE A 107 -0.26 -16.09 -22.89
C PHE A 107 -1.17 -14.93 -22.42
N ARG A 108 -0.93 -14.40 -21.21
CA ARG A 108 -1.68 -13.29 -20.64
C ARG A 108 -0.94 -11.95 -20.84
N PHE A 109 -0.60 -11.63 -22.06
CA PHE A 109 0.28 -10.50 -22.43
C PHE A 109 -0.17 -9.15 -21.83
N ARG A 110 -1.47 -8.84 -21.90
CA ARG A 110 -2.01 -7.59 -21.35
C ARG A 110 -1.82 -7.49 -19.83
N ASN A 111 -1.98 -8.61 -19.10
CA ASN A 111 -1.74 -8.64 -17.66
C ASN A 111 -0.26 -8.52 -17.33
N ALA A 112 0.61 -9.11 -18.14
CA ALA A 112 2.06 -8.94 -18.00
C ALA A 112 2.47 -7.48 -18.18
N LEU A 113 1.92 -6.80 -19.19
CA LEU A 113 2.16 -5.36 -19.42
C LEU A 113 1.74 -4.52 -18.20
N PHE A 114 0.52 -4.69 -17.69
CA PHE A 114 0.06 -3.99 -16.49
C PHE A 114 0.95 -4.27 -15.27
N ASN A 115 1.44 -5.52 -15.14
CA ASN A 115 2.35 -5.87 -14.05
C ASN A 115 3.71 -5.16 -14.19
N LEU A 116 4.26 -5.06 -15.39
CA LEU A 116 5.49 -4.32 -15.67
C LEU A 116 5.34 -2.81 -15.39
N MET A 117 4.21 -2.22 -15.80
CA MET A 117 3.89 -0.82 -15.50
C MET A 117 3.82 -0.59 -13.98
N GLY A 118 3.10 -1.43 -13.25
CA GLY A 118 3.03 -1.37 -11.79
C GLY A 118 4.42 -1.49 -11.14
N SER A 119 5.24 -2.42 -11.60
CA SER A 119 6.63 -2.57 -11.13
C SER A 119 7.46 -1.30 -11.37
N SER A 120 7.29 -0.65 -12.51
CA SER A 120 7.99 0.61 -12.83
C SER A 120 7.57 1.75 -11.90
N ILE A 121 6.27 1.90 -11.65
CA ILE A 121 5.71 2.91 -10.74
C ILE A 121 6.28 2.73 -9.34
N ILE A 122 6.30 1.51 -8.82
CA ILE A 122 6.83 1.23 -7.48
C ILE A 122 8.32 1.53 -7.38
N ARG A 123 9.11 1.19 -8.40
CA ARG A 123 10.54 1.54 -8.43
C ARG A 123 10.75 3.06 -8.43
N LYS A 124 9.95 3.80 -9.21
CA LYS A 124 9.98 5.26 -9.24
C LYS A 124 9.61 5.83 -7.85
N TRP A 125 8.53 5.34 -7.24
CA TRP A 125 8.10 5.75 -5.91
C TRP A 125 9.21 5.53 -4.86
N LYS A 126 9.80 4.34 -4.82
CA LYS A 126 10.92 4.03 -3.91
C LYS A 126 12.10 4.97 -4.08
N ARG A 127 12.43 5.32 -5.32
CA ARG A 127 13.55 6.23 -5.62
C ARG A 127 13.28 7.66 -5.14
N ILE A 128 12.05 8.14 -5.29
CA ILE A 128 11.65 9.48 -4.85
C ILE A 128 11.60 9.54 -3.32
N ASN A 129 11.07 8.52 -2.68
CA ASN A 129 10.78 8.51 -1.25
C ASN A 129 11.86 7.84 -0.39
N HIS A 130 13.01 7.46 -0.97
CA HIS A 130 14.07 6.81 -0.20
C HIS A 130 14.65 7.68 0.92
N LYS A 131 14.61 9.01 0.76
CA LYS A 131 15.09 9.98 1.75
C LYS A 131 14.08 10.25 2.87
N MET A 132 12.88 9.73 2.79
CA MET A 132 11.83 9.91 3.82
C MET A 132 11.93 8.91 4.97
N SER A 133 13.03 8.18 5.09
CA SER A 133 13.29 7.29 6.24
C SER A 133 13.19 8.01 7.60
N TRP A 134 13.51 9.31 7.64
CA TRP A 134 13.42 10.15 8.84
C TRP A 134 11.98 10.35 9.38
N LEU A 135 10.96 10.22 8.52
CA LEU A 135 9.56 10.27 8.97
C LEU A 135 9.13 9.01 9.73
N LEU A 136 9.94 7.97 9.69
CA LEU A 136 9.61 6.64 10.19
C LEU A 136 10.47 6.26 11.41
N GLU A 137 11.37 7.15 11.85
CA GLU A 137 12.12 7.04 13.09
C GLU A 137 11.34 7.61 14.28
#